data_5d9a6327bd1195df2f940a1ea4645841
#
_entry.id   5d9a6327bd1195df2f940a1ea4645841
#
_cell.length_a   1.000
_cell.length_b   1.000
_cell.length_c   1.000
_cell.angle_alpha   90.00
_cell.angle_beta   90.00
_cell.angle_gamma   90.00
#
_symmetry.space_group_name_H-M   'P 1'
#
loop_
_entity.id
_entity.type
_entity.pdbx_description
1 polymer ?
#
loop_
_entity_poly.entity_id
_entity_poly.type
_entity_poly.pdbx_seq_one_letter_code
_entity_poly.pdbx_strand_id
1 'polypeptide(L)'
;EDPELVLNDDLLAPEGYGEIIGGSQRIHDLELLRRKIQEFGLPEEVYDWYLDLRRFGSVPHSGFGLGLERTVAWICGLAHVREAIPFPRMYTRMRP
;
A
#
# COMPACT_ATOMS: atom_id res chain seq x y z
N GLU A 1 18.75 12.63 -5.00
CA GLU A 1 18.30 11.24 -4.92
C GLU A 1 18.05 10.68 -6.31
N ASP A 2 18.27 9.38 -6.45
CA ASP A 2 18.00 8.67 -7.69
C ASP A 2 16.48 8.67 -7.95
N PRO A 3 16.01 9.16 -9.12
CA PRO A 3 14.57 9.22 -9.39
C PRO A 3 13.89 7.86 -9.52
N GLU A 4 14.66 6.79 -9.70
CA GLU A 4 14.12 5.44 -9.77
C GLU A 4 13.96 4.79 -8.39
N LEU A 5 14.52 5.40 -7.35
CA LEU A 5 14.47 4.86 -5.98
C LEU A 5 13.40 5.58 -5.16
N VAL A 6 12.79 4.82 -4.25
CA VAL A 6 11.81 5.33 -3.31
C VAL A 6 12.19 4.89 -1.90
N LEU A 7 11.72 5.64 -0.90
CA LEU A 7 11.95 5.29 0.50
C LEU A 7 10.80 4.41 0.97
N ASN A 8 11.02 3.10 0.88
CA ASN A 8 10.00 2.13 1.27
C ASN A 8 10.61 1.03 2.13
N ASP A 9 9.75 0.30 2.81
CA ASP A 9 10.15 -0.78 3.69
C ASP A 9 9.02 -1.82 3.75
N ASP A 10 9.40 -3.09 3.74
CA ASP A 10 8.47 -4.20 3.82
C ASP A 10 8.85 -5.12 4.96
N LEU A 11 7.86 -5.63 5.67
CA LEU A 11 8.07 -6.62 6.72
C LEU A 11 7.58 -7.99 6.23
N LEU A 12 8.48 -8.95 6.22
CA LEU A 12 8.20 -10.30 5.76
C LEU A 12 8.07 -11.24 6.93
N ALA A 13 7.02 -12.07 6.92
CA ALA A 13 6.87 -13.14 7.90
C ALA A 13 7.57 -14.40 7.40
N PRO A 14 8.12 -15.21 8.31
CA PRO A 14 8.83 -16.45 7.93
C PRO A 14 7.86 -17.53 7.43
N GLU A 15 8.43 -18.67 7.08
CA GLU A 15 7.70 -19.89 6.73
C GLU A 15 6.76 -19.72 5.50
N GLY A 16 7.14 -18.83 4.56
CA GLY A 16 6.43 -18.68 3.31
C GLY A 16 5.21 -17.76 3.37
N TYR A 17 4.93 -17.13 4.50
CA TYR A 17 3.79 -16.20 4.59
C TYR A 17 4.02 -14.91 3.84
N GLY A 18 5.29 -14.52 3.67
CA GLY A 18 5.64 -13.38 2.84
C GLY A 18 5.38 -12.04 3.49
N GLU A 19 5.09 -11.05 2.66
CA GLU A 19 4.91 -9.67 3.12
C GLU A 19 3.61 -9.52 3.92
N ILE A 20 3.72 -9.05 5.17
CA ILE A 20 2.58 -8.74 6.03
C ILE A 20 2.39 -7.24 6.20
N ILE A 21 3.44 -6.45 6.06
CA ILE A 21 3.39 -4.99 6.14
C ILE A 21 4.19 -4.40 4.98
N GLY A 22 3.58 -3.46 4.26
CA GLY A 22 4.28 -2.65 3.28
C GLY A 22 4.13 -1.19 3.65
N GLY A 23 5.23 -0.45 3.68
CA GLY A 23 5.22 0.95 4.04
C GLY A 23 6.15 1.78 3.20
N SER A 24 5.89 3.07 3.16
CA SER A 24 6.74 3.99 2.42
C SER A 24 6.62 5.41 2.97
N GLN A 25 7.65 6.20 2.72
CA GLN A 25 7.56 7.62 2.92
C GLN A 25 6.78 8.23 1.76
N ARG A 26 5.82 9.06 2.08
CA ARG A 26 4.97 9.71 1.07
C ARG A 26 5.65 10.98 0.56
N ILE A 27 5.30 11.38 -0.65
CA ILE A 27 5.74 12.66 -1.22
C ILE A 27 4.96 13.76 -0.51
N HIS A 28 5.68 14.67 0.16
CA HIS A 28 5.07 15.79 0.87
C HIS A 28 5.19 17.12 0.12
N ASP A 29 5.97 17.17 -0.96
CA ASP A 29 6.16 18.34 -1.80
C ASP A 29 5.16 18.34 -2.94
N LEU A 30 4.36 19.41 -3.07
CA LEU A 30 3.30 19.53 -4.08
C LEU A 30 3.86 19.44 -5.50
N GLU A 31 4.94 20.16 -5.79
CA GLU A 31 5.50 20.19 -7.14
C GLU A 31 6.09 18.83 -7.55
N LEU A 32 6.73 18.16 -6.61
CA LEU A 32 7.26 16.82 -6.87
C LEU A 32 6.14 15.82 -7.11
N LEU A 33 5.07 15.88 -6.32
CA LEU A 33 3.92 14.99 -6.48
C LEU A 33 3.24 15.22 -7.84
N ARG A 34 3.03 16.49 -8.21
CA ARG A 34 2.44 16.83 -9.51
C ARG A 34 3.30 16.31 -10.66
N ARG A 35 4.61 16.45 -10.54
CA ARG A 35 5.55 15.95 -11.55
C ARG A 35 5.49 14.44 -11.68
N LYS A 36 5.38 13.72 -10.58
CA LYS A 36 5.26 12.26 -10.58
C LYS A 36 3.94 11.80 -11.22
N ILE A 37 2.85 12.49 -10.95
CA ILE A 37 1.55 12.20 -11.58
C ILE A 37 1.66 12.35 -13.10
N GLN A 38 2.30 13.41 -13.58
CA GLN A 38 2.51 13.64 -15.00
C GLN A 38 3.45 12.61 -15.62
N GLU A 39 4.53 12.27 -14.92
CA GLU A 39 5.52 11.28 -15.37
C GLU A 39 4.89 9.91 -15.61
N PHE A 40 3.96 9.50 -14.76
CA PHE A 40 3.25 8.24 -14.90
C PHE A 40 2.03 8.31 -15.81
N GLY A 41 1.78 9.47 -16.44
CA GLY A 41 0.67 9.64 -17.37
C GLY A 41 -0.71 9.56 -16.73
N LEU A 42 -0.80 9.86 -15.44
CA LEU A 42 -2.07 9.81 -14.71
C LEU A 42 -2.84 11.11 -14.88
N PRO A 43 -4.19 11.06 -14.91
CA PRO A 43 -5.00 12.27 -15.00
C PRO A 43 -4.97 13.07 -13.70
N GLU A 44 -4.44 14.29 -13.76
CA GLU A 44 -4.29 15.14 -12.59
C GLU A 44 -5.64 15.45 -11.92
N GLU A 45 -6.69 15.60 -12.71
CA GLU A 45 -8.02 15.90 -12.20
C GLU A 45 -8.55 14.88 -11.20
N VAL A 46 -8.25 13.61 -11.45
CA VAL A 46 -8.68 12.50 -10.57
C VAL A 46 -7.96 12.55 -9.22
N TYR A 47 -6.74 13.09 -9.22
CA TYR A 47 -5.89 13.17 -8.02
C TYR A 47 -5.88 14.55 -7.37
N ASP A 48 -6.77 15.44 -7.78
CA ASP A 48 -6.80 16.82 -7.28
C ASP A 48 -6.98 16.86 -5.75
N TRP A 49 -7.86 16.03 -5.22
CA TRP A 49 -8.06 15.92 -3.78
C TRP A 49 -6.78 15.48 -3.05
N TYR A 50 -5.98 14.64 -3.69
CA TYR A 50 -4.73 14.14 -3.12
C TYR A 50 -3.65 15.23 -3.15
N LEU A 51 -3.64 16.03 -4.20
CA LEU A 51 -2.77 17.20 -4.30
C LEU A 51 -3.12 18.23 -3.25
N ASP A 52 -4.39 18.39 -2.93
CA ASP A 52 -4.84 19.31 -1.89
C ASP A 52 -4.25 19.01 -0.53
N LEU A 53 -3.99 17.74 -0.23
CA LEU A 53 -3.33 17.35 1.01
C LEU A 53 -1.90 17.91 1.12
N ARG A 54 -1.34 18.37 0.00
CA ARG A 54 -0.01 19.02 -0.03
C ARG A 54 -0.15 20.52 -0.22
N ARG A 55 -1.18 20.96 -0.96
CA ARG A 55 -1.42 22.37 -1.26
C ARG A 55 -1.72 23.17 0.02
N PHE A 56 -2.46 22.59 0.93
CA PHE A 56 -2.85 23.25 2.18
C PHE A 56 -1.88 23.00 3.34
N GLY A 57 -0.70 22.51 3.05
CA GLY A 57 0.34 22.28 4.03
C GLY A 57 0.61 20.79 4.24
N SER A 58 1.88 20.45 4.33
CA SER A 58 2.28 19.07 4.53
C SER A 58 3.62 19.01 5.25
N VAL A 59 3.92 17.86 5.82
CA VAL A 59 5.18 17.56 6.47
C VAL A 59 5.69 16.23 5.96
N PRO A 60 7.00 15.95 6.08
CA PRO A 60 7.50 14.61 5.80
C PRO A 60 6.70 13.58 6.61
N HIS A 61 6.17 12.59 5.95
CA HIS A 61 5.33 11.58 6.60
C HIS A 61 5.43 10.25 5.87
N SER A 62 5.09 9.19 6.59
CA SER A 62 5.08 7.85 6.05
C SER A 62 3.76 7.16 6.40
N GLY A 63 3.50 6.08 5.73
CA GLY A 63 2.34 5.25 6.01
C GLY A 63 2.65 3.80 5.73
N PHE A 64 1.83 2.93 6.26
CA PHE A 64 1.97 1.50 5.99
C PHE A 64 0.60 0.84 5.91
N GLY A 65 0.56 -0.27 5.19
CA GLY A 65 -0.60 -1.16 5.17
C GLY A 65 -0.23 -2.49 5.79
N LEU A 66 -1.11 -3.01 6.62
CA LEU A 66 -0.92 -4.33 7.23
C LEU A 66 -1.98 -5.27 6.67
N GLY A 67 -1.52 -6.41 6.13
CA GLY A 67 -2.42 -7.47 5.69
C GLY A 67 -2.96 -8.23 6.89
N LEU A 68 -4.16 -7.89 7.32
CA LEU A 68 -4.75 -8.50 8.51
C LEU A 68 -4.91 -10.00 8.34
N GLU A 69 -5.44 -10.43 7.22
CA GLU A 69 -5.67 -11.84 6.92
C GLU A 69 -4.35 -12.62 6.87
N ARG A 70 -3.34 -12.04 6.28
CA ARG A 70 -2.03 -12.68 6.19
C ARG A 70 -1.36 -12.77 7.55
N THR A 71 -1.51 -11.75 8.38
CA THR A 71 -1.00 -11.75 9.75
C THR A 71 -1.68 -12.83 10.59
N VAL A 72 -3.01 -12.95 10.48
CA VAL A 72 -3.76 -14.00 11.18
C VAL A 72 -3.33 -15.38 10.71
N ALA A 73 -3.16 -15.57 9.40
CA ALA A 73 -2.70 -16.83 8.85
C ALA A 73 -1.33 -17.23 9.41
N TRP A 74 -0.42 -16.28 9.53
CA TRP A 74 0.90 -16.51 10.10
C TRP A 74 0.83 -16.89 11.57
N ILE A 75 0.12 -16.09 12.39
CA ILE A 75 0.01 -16.33 13.83
C ILE A 75 -0.66 -17.67 14.13
N CYS A 76 -1.67 -18.03 13.36
CA CYS A 76 -2.44 -19.26 13.56
C CYS A 76 -1.87 -20.46 12.81
N GLY A 77 -0.83 -20.28 12.01
CA GLY A 77 -0.21 -21.37 11.24
C GLY A 77 -1.12 -21.95 10.16
N LEU A 78 -1.95 -21.11 9.52
CA LEU A 78 -2.88 -21.56 8.49
C LEU A 78 -2.16 -21.80 7.16
N ALA A 79 -2.64 -22.78 6.40
CA ALA A 79 -2.02 -23.14 5.12
C ALA A 79 -2.36 -22.16 4.00
N HIS A 80 -3.49 -21.48 4.08
CA HIS A 80 -3.92 -20.54 3.06
C HIS A 80 -4.63 -19.34 3.69
N VAL A 81 -4.40 -18.15 3.13
CA VAL A 81 -4.96 -16.90 3.66
C VAL A 81 -6.49 -16.89 3.66
N ARG A 82 -7.13 -17.63 2.74
CA ARG A 82 -8.60 -17.72 2.69
C ARG A 82 -9.20 -18.30 3.95
N GLU A 83 -8.44 -19.08 4.71
CA GLU A 83 -8.88 -19.67 5.98
C GLU A 83 -8.97 -18.64 7.09
N ALA A 84 -8.37 -17.47 6.90
CA ALA A 84 -8.39 -16.37 7.87
C ALA A 84 -9.54 -15.39 7.63
N ILE A 85 -10.39 -15.64 6.64
CA ILE A 85 -11.47 -14.74 6.21
C ILE A 85 -12.80 -15.45 6.40
N PRO A 86 -13.81 -14.81 7.06
CA PRO A 86 -15.13 -15.44 7.25
C PRO A 86 -15.84 -15.74 5.94
N PHE A 87 -15.73 -14.86 4.94
CA PHE A 87 -16.42 -15.01 3.66
C PHE A 87 -15.44 -14.81 2.50
N PRO A 88 -14.53 -15.77 2.28
CA PRO A 88 -13.53 -15.62 1.23
C PRO A 88 -14.15 -15.61 -0.16
N ARG A 89 -13.60 -14.76 -1.02
CA ARG A 89 -13.93 -14.74 -2.44
C ARG A 89 -12.89 -15.55 -3.18
N MET A 90 -13.36 -16.39 -4.09
CA MET A 90 -12.50 -17.28 -4.86
C MET A 90 -12.94 -17.24 -6.32
N TYR A 91 -12.08 -17.76 -7.19
CA TYR A 91 -12.40 -17.80 -8.62
C TYR A 91 -13.76 -18.44 -8.89
N THR A 92 -14.10 -19.49 -8.15
CA THR A 92 -15.37 -20.21 -8.29
C THR A 92 -16.48 -19.69 -7.39
N ARG A 93 -16.19 -18.72 -6.49
CA ARG A 93 -17.19 -18.21 -5.56
C ARG A 93 -16.93 -16.75 -5.25
N MET A 94 -17.77 -15.89 -5.81
CA MET A 94 -17.64 -14.44 -5.70
C MET A 94 -18.62 -13.79 -4.71
N ARG A 95 -19.35 -14.62 -3.96
CA ARG A 95 -20.34 -14.16 -2.96
C ARG A 95 -20.31 -15.09 -1.74
N PRO A 96 -20.84 -14.64 -0.59
CA PRO A 96 -20.86 -15.44 0.63
C PRO A 96 -21.57 -16.78 0.50
#